data_5caf94afe15af44d5133204e8214e029
#
_entry.id   5caf94afe15af44d5133204e8214e029
#
_cell.length_a   1.000
_cell.length_b   1.000
_cell.length_c   1.000
_cell.angle_alpha   90.00
_cell.angle_beta   90.00
_cell.angle_gamma   90.00
#
_symmetry.space_group_name_H-M   'P 1'
#
loop_
_entity.id
_entity.type
_entity.pdbx_description
1 polymer ?
#
loop_
_entity_poly.entity_id
_entity_poly.type
_entity_poly.pdbx_seq_one_letter_code
_entity_poly.pdbx_strand_id
1 'polypeptide(L)'
;MSNKLRTVLIAIAVIGLAAMSASAQDFSFTASNGQPVSLSSLRGKVVVLMFSGPQDPQCREGLKALESLSERVQGKDVGIYWVSVGPAPAGDATNSCGDAKSVVVLRDTGQAAFKRLSGKSGQLPTIVILDRQGNTVGRPRGGFNPNSDFVNDLASVIDTALQNK
;
A
#
# COMPACT_ATOMS: atom_id res chain seq x y z
N MET A 1 -55.97 2.56 -28.24
CA MET A 1 -54.91 1.77 -27.59
C MET A 1 -54.25 2.64 -26.57
N SER A 2 -54.31 2.23 -25.33
CA SER A 2 -54.29 3.04 -24.13
C SER A 2 -52.89 3.60 -23.78
N ASN A 3 -52.83 4.88 -23.40
CA ASN A 3 -51.65 5.61 -22.89
C ASN A 3 -50.98 4.97 -21.66
N LYS A 4 -51.67 3.99 -21.05
CA LYS A 4 -51.16 3.26 -19.88
C LYS A 4 -50.04 2.27 -20.19
N LEU A 5 -49.92 1.83 -21.45
CA LEU A 5 -48.87 0.88 -21.85
C LEU A 5 -47.52 1.57 -22.14
N ARG A 6 -47.53 2.86 -22.43
CA ARG A 6 -46.31 3.65 -22.65
C ARG A 6 -45.59 4.08 -21.36
N THR A 7 -46.37 4.23 -20.28
CA THR A 7 -45.82 4.65 -18.98
C THR A 7 -45.11 3.51 -18.24
N VAL A 8 -45.48 2.27 -18.51
CA VAL A 8 -44.85 1.09 -17.85
C VAL A 8 -43.49 0.74 -18.47
N LEU A 9 -43.29 1.04 -19.75
CA LEU A 9 -42.00 0.76 -20.44
C LEU A 9 -40.89 1.73 -20.09
N ILE A 10 -41.21 2.91 -19.56
CA ILE A 10 -40.20 3.92 -19.17
C ILE A 10 -39.67 3.65 -17.72
N ALA A 11 -40.47 2.97 -16.90
CA ALA A 11 -40.11 2.68 -15.51
C ALA A 11 -39.07 1.54 -15.34
N ILE A 12 -38.85 0.72 -16.36
CA ILE A 12 -37.93 -0.45 -16.28
C ILE A 12 -36.53 -0.11 -16.75
N ALA A 13 -36.32 1.03 -17.42
CA ALA A 13 -35.01 1.44 -17.96
C ALA A 13 -34.07 2.13 -16.95
N VAL A 14 -34.49 2.37 -15.72
CA VAL A 14 -33.72 3.16 -14.72
C VAL A 14 -33.04 2.29 -13.66
N ILE A 15 -33.27 0.96 -13.62
CA ILE A 15 -32.72 0.08 -12.57
C ILE A 15 -31.43 -0.66 -13.02
N GLY A 16 -30.81 -0.28 -14.11
CA GLY A 16 -29.67 -0.97 -14.71
C GLY A 16 -28.30 -0.31 -14.54
N LEU A 17 -28.15 0.79 -13.78
CA LEU A 17 -26.85 1.37 -13.48
C LEU A 17 -26.35 0.84 -12.13
N ALA A 18 -26.26 -0.49 -12.00
CA ALA A 18 -25.46 -1.09 -10.96
C ALA A 18 -24.03 -0.60 -11.17
N ALA A 19 -23.54 0.18 -10.24
CA ALA A 19 -22.16 0.66 -10.19
C ALA A 19 -21.24 -0.55 -10.42
N MET A 20 -20.62 -0.63 -11.59
CA MET A 20 -19.42 -1.43 -11.80
C MET A 20 -18.36 -0.77 -10.92
N SER A 21 -18.32 -1.19 -9.67
CA SER A 21 -17.15 -0.95 -8.83
C SER A 21 -15.99 -1.53 -9.60
N ALA A 22 -15.18 -0.67 -10.22
CA ALA A 22 -13.92 -1.07 -10.78
C ALA A 22 -13.19 -1.81 -9.65
N SER A 23 -13.08 -3.13 -9.79
CA SER A 23 -12.31 -3.95 -8.86
C SER A 23 -10.90 -3.42 -8.93
N ALA A 24 -10.53 -2.55 -7.98
CA ALA A 24 -9.14 -2.21 -7.76
C ALA A 24 -8.42 -3.56 -7.63
N GLN A 25 -7.50 -3.84 -8.55
CA GLN A 25 -6.77 -5.11 -8.57
C GLN A 25 -6.23 -5.34 -7.16
N ASP A 26 -6.69 -6.41 -6.53
CA ASP A 26 -6.24 -6.80 -5.20
C ASP A 26 -4.91 -7.52 -5.34
N PHE A 27 -3.90 -7.03 -4.62
CA PHE A 27 -2.60 -7.68 -4.55
C PHE A 27 -2.52 -8.45 -3.25
N SER A 28 -1.90 -9.63 -3.31
CA SER A 28 -1.65 -10.46 -2.13
C SER A 28 -0.16 -10.46 -1.81
N PHE A 29 0.14 -10.09 -0.59
CA PHE A 29 1.45 -10.23 0.04
C PHE A 29 1.47 -11.49 0.90
N THR A 30 2.67 -11.93 1.28
CA THR A 30 2.85 -12.96 2.30
C THR A 30 3.47 -12.33 3.54
N ALA A 31 2.84 -12.49 4.68
CA ALA A 31 3.39 -12.06 5.98
C ALA A 31 4.52 -13.00 6.42
N SER A 32 5.32 -12.59 7.42
CA SER A 32 6.42 -13.38 7.96
C SER A 32 5.99 -14.75 8.51
N ASN A 33 4.75 -14.87 8.99
CA ASN A 33 4.15 -16.12 9.45
C ASN A 33 3.57 -16.99 8.32
N GLY A 34 3.79 -16.63 7.05
CA GLY A 34 3.29 -17.33 5.87
C GLY A 34 1.82 -17.02 5.51
N GLN A 35 1.12 -16.21 6.29
CA GLN A 35 -0.28 -15.87 6.01
C GLN A 35 -0.39 -14.86 4.86
N PRO A 36 -1.39 -15.01 3.98
CA PRO A 36 -1.66 -14.04 2.94
C PRO A 36 -2.27 -12.76 3.53
N VAL A 37 -1.80 -11.61 3.03
CA VAL A 37 -2.33 -10.28 3.36
C VAL A 37 -2.73 -9.60 2.06
N SER A 38 -4.02 -9.37 1.85
CA SER A 38 -4.48 -8.66 0.65
C SER A 38 -4.37 -7.14 0.83
N LEU A 39 -4.11 -6.42 -0.25
CA LEU A 39 -4.11 -4.96 -0.20
C LEU A 39 -5.50 -4.41 0.17
N SER A 40 -6.57 -5.09 -0.24
CA SER A 40 -7.94 -4.72 0.14
C SER A 40 -8.19 -4.82 1.65
N SER A 41 -7.53 -5.74 2.35
CA SER A 41 -7.63 -5.86 3.81
C SER A 41 -6.97 -4.70 4.56
N LEU A 42 -6.16 -3.90 3.88
CA LEU A 42 -5.48 -2.73 4.45
C LEU A 42 -6.27 -1.44 4.25
N ARG A 43 -7.41 -1.47 3.54
CA ARG A 43 -8.27 -0.31 3.36
C ARG A 43 -8.85 0.20 4.68
N GLY A 44 -9.31 1.45 4.68
CA GLY A 44 -9.84 2.12 5.87
C GLY A 44 -8.78 2.90 6.65
N LYS A 45 -7.49 2.65 6.39
CA LYS A 45 -6.35 3.40 6.94
C LYS A 45 -5.42 3.88 5.84
N VAL A 46 -4.62 4.89 6.14
CA VAL A 46 -3.50 5.29 5.29
C VAL A 46 -2.42 4.22 5.38
N VAL A 47 -1.87 3.79 4.24
CA VAL A 47 -0.90 2.69 4.16
C VAL A 47 0.40 3.21 3.58
N VAL A 48 1.50 2.95 4.28
CA VAL A 48 2.87 3.22 3.80
C VAL A 48 3.49 1.87 3.43
N LEU A 49 3.86 1.71 2.17
CA LEU A 49 4.56 0.52 1.66
C LEU A 49 5.98 0.93 1.26
N MET A 50 6.98 0.41 1.93
CA MET A 50 8.37 0.56 1.51
C MET A 50 8.82 -0.73 0.82
N PHE A 51 8.89 -0.69 -0.48
CA PHE A 51 9.40 -1.78 -1.30
C PHE A 51 10.93 -1.78 -1.31
N SER A 52 11.53 -2.92 -1.04
CA SER A 52 12.97 -3.10 -0.96
C SER A 52 13.38 -4.44 -1.57
N GLY A 53 14.59 -4.50 -2.10
CA GLY A 53 15.18 -5.75 -2.59
C GLY A 53 15.47 -6.74 -1.46
N PRO A 54 15.60 -8.03 -1.76
CA PRO A 54 15.83 -9.05 -0.72
C PRO A 54 17.21 -8.94 -0.05
N GLN A 55 18.14 -8.20 -0.64
CA GLN A 55 19.50 -7.96 -0.15
C GLN A 55 19.85 -6.48 -0.19
N ASP A 56 18.90 -5.61 0.13
CA ASP A 56 19.13 -4.17 0.17
C ASP A 56 20.13 -3.83 1.30
N PRO A 57 21.30 -3.26 1.00
CA PRO A 57 22.29 -2.93 2.01
C PRO A 57 21.82 -1.83 2.99
N GLN A 58 20.85 -1.04 2.59
CA GLN A 58 20.27 0.04 3.40
C GLN A 58 19.02 -0.39 4.19
N CYS A 59 18.69 -1.67 4.16
CA CYS A 59 17.44 -2.14 4.74
C CYS A 59 17.32 -1.86 6.25
N ARG A 60 18.43 -1.94 6.99
CA ARG A 60 18.44 -1.69 8.43
C ARG A 60 18.16 -0.21 8.76
N GLU A 61 18.77 0.69 8.02
CA GLU A 61 18.52 2.13 8.16
C GLU A 61 17.10 2.49 7.73
N GLY A 62 16.63 1.89 6.65
CA GLY A 62 15.25 2.03 6.17
C GLY A 62 14.23 1.58 7.20
N LEU A 63 14.48 0.44 7.83
CA LEU A 63 13.60 -0.09 8.86
C LEU A 63 13.55 0.83 10.09
N LYS A 64 14.71 1.33 10.55
CA LYS A 64 14.77 2.31 11.65
C LYS A 64 14.00 3.59 11.33
N ALA A 65 14.11 4.09 10.11
CA ALA A 65 13.36 5.29 9.72
C ALA A 65 11.85 5.04 9.68
N LEU A 66 11.40 3.85 9.25
CA LEU A 66 9.98 3.48 9.32
C LEU A 66 9.50 3.29 10.78
N GLU A 67 10.35 2.81 11.67
CA GLU A 67 10.04 2.76 13.11
C GLU A 67 9.87 4.18 13.68
N SER A 68 10.80 5.09 13.37
CA SER A 68 10.66 6.50 13.78
C SER A 68 9.41 7.16 13.17
N LEU A 69 9.05 6.81 11.93
CA LEU A 69 7.80 7.26 11.31
C LEU A 69 6.59 6.69 12.07
N SER A 70 6.63 5.41 12.46
CA SER A 70 5.56 4.77 13.23
C SER A 70 5.32 5.46 14.57
N GLU A 71 6.39 5.82 15.28
CA GLU A 71 6.30 6.59 16.52
C GLU A 71 5.64 7.97 16.28
N ARG A 72 6.02 8.64 15.19
CA ARG A 72 5.49 9.98 14.88
C ARG A 72 4.01 9.98 14.48
N VAL A 73 3.51 8.90 13.90
CA VAL A 73 2.09 8.76 13.51
C VAL A 73 1.31 7.90 14.49
N GLN A 74 1.86 7.62 15.65
CA GLN A 74 1.20 6.82 16.70
C GLN A 74 -0.18 7.42 17.05
N GLY A 75 -1.17 6.56 17.19
CA GLY A 75 -2.55 6.95 17.47
C GLY A 75 -3.34 7.42 16.25
N LYS A 76 -2.75 7.45 15.06
CA LYS A 76 -3.44 7.73 13.79
C LYS A 76 -3.76 6.43 13.06
N ASP A 77 -4.78 6.44 12.20
CA ASP A 77 -5.16 5.29 11.37
C ASP A 77 -4.16 5.08 10.21
N VAL A 78 -2.95 4.66 10.55
CA VAL A 78 -1.84 4.45 9.61
C VAL A 78 -1.27 3.04 9.78
N GLY A 79 -1.08 2.33 8.67
CA GLY A 79 -0.33 1.07 8.63
C GLY A 79 1.00 1.27 7.93
N ILE A 80 2.10 0.80 8.53
CA ILE A 80 3.45 0.91 7.98
C ILE A 80 3.99 -0.49 7.71
N TYR A 81 4.43 -0.71 6.49
CA TYR A 81 4.84 -2.01 5.99
C TYR A 81 6.17 -1.93 5.26
N TRP A 82 7.07 -2.84 5.62
CA TRP A 82 8.25 -3.16 4.82
C TRP A 82 7.92 -4.29 3.87
N VAL A 83 8.10 -4.10 2.58
CA VAL A 83 7.75 -5.09 1.55
C VAL A 83 9.01 -5.57 0.84
N SER A 84 9.43 -6.80 1.11
CA SER A 84 10.52 -7.45 0.38
C SER A 84 10.01 -7.91 -1.00
N VAL A 85 10.65 -7.44 -2.07
CA VAL A 85 10.24 -7.69 -3.46
C VAL A 85 11.01 -8.88 -4.04
N GLY A 86 10.30 -9.87 -4.52
CA GLY A 86 10.88 -11.05 -5.17
C GLY A 86 10.83 -12.33 -4.33
N PRO A 87 11.40 -13.43 -4.85
CA PRO A 87 11.39 -14.71 -4.17
C PRO A 87 12.15 -14.66 -2.85
N ALA A 88 11.77 -15.52 -1.92
CA ALA A 88 12.52 -15.69 -0.68
C ALA A 88 13.95 -16.16 -1.00
N PRO A 89 14.98 -15.57 -0.37
CA PRO A 89 16.33 -16.17 -0.45
C PRO A 89 16.27 -17.61 0.08
N ALA A 90 17.13 -18.46 -0.45
CA ALA A 90 17.29 -19.81 0.07
C ALA A 90 17.78 -19.74 1.53
N GLY A 91 17.06 -20.36 2.45
CA GLY A 91 17.24 -20.21 3.87
C GLY A 91 16.25 -19.17 4.44
N ASP A 92 15.80 -19.37 5.63
CA ASP A 92 14.71 -18.64 6.28
C ASP A 92 15.10 -17.20 6.69
N ALA A 93 15.66 -16.44 5.75
CA ALA A 93 16.00 -15.05 5.94
C ALA A 93 14.74 -14.18 5.82
N THR A 94 13.76 -14.42 6.69
CA THR A 94 12.55 -13.60 6.76
C THR A 94 12.88 -12.16 7.16
N ASN A 95 14.04 -11.92 7.78
CA ASN A 95 14.50 -10.60 8.21
C ASN A 95 16.02 -10.47 8.17
N SER A 96 16.62 -10.41 6.98
CA SER A 96 18.03 -10.01 6.86
C SER A 96 18.30 -8.57 7.38
N CYS A 97 17.24 -7.79 7.57
CA CYS A 97 17.32 -6.39 8.03
C CYS A 97 17.23 -6.21 9.55
N GLY A 98 16.89 -7.24 10.31
CA GLY A 98 16.65 -7.19 11.75
C GLY A 98 15.17 -7.22 12.13
N ASP A 99 14.90 -7.28 13.44
CA ASP A 99 13.54 -7.29 13.97
C ASP A 99 12.95 -5.90 13.98
N ALA A 100 11.74 -5.78 13.44
CA ALA A 100 10.93 -4.56 13.50
C ALA A 100 9.90 -4.70 14.63
N LYS A 101 9.81 -3.72 15.52
CA LYS A 101 8.84 -3.72 16.63
C LYS A 101 7.47 -3.22 16.20
N SER A 102 7.44 -2.20 15.32
CA SER A 102 6.22 -1.47 14.94
C SER A 102 5.95 -1.48 13.44
N VAL A 103 6.82 -2.10 12.64
CA VAL A 103 6.70 -2.22 11.19
C VAL A 103 6.40 -3.66 10.82
N VAL A 104 5.33 -3.87 10.07
CA VAL A 104 4.94 -5.20 9.60
C VAL A 104 5.74 -5.55 8.34
N VAL A 105 6.41 -6.70 8.37
CA VAL A 105 7.18 -7.19 7.22
C VAL A 105 6.30 -8.06 6.33
N LEU A 106 6.24 -7.70 5.06
CA LEU A 106 5.50 -8.40 4.01
C LEU A 106 6.44 -8.81 2.88
N ARG A 107 5.98 -9.73 2.04
CA ARG A 107 6.69 -10.17 0.85
C ARG A 107 5.79 -10.10 -0.38
N ASP A 108 6.28 -9.47 -1.45
CA ASP A 108 5.68 -9.45 -2.78
C ASP A 108 6.46 -10.40 -3.70
N THR A 109 6.23 -11.71 -3.55
CA THR A 109 6.95 -12.77 -4.25
C THR A 109 6.83 -12.66 -5.76
N GLY A 110 5.63 -12.35 -6.25
CA GLY A 110 5.33 -12.19 -7.69
C GLY A 110 5.68 -10.83 -8.26
N GLN A 111 6.10 -9.88 -7.42
CA GLN A 111 6.39 -8.50 -7.78
C GLN A 111 5.18 -7.74 -8.39
N ALA A 112 3.98 -8.24 -8.17
CA ALA A 112 2.78 -7.69 -8.80
C ALA A 112 2.40 -6.33 -8.20
N ALA A 113 2.44 -6.22 -6.88
CA ALA A 113 2.18 -4.97 -6.19
C ALA A 113 3.27 -3.93 -6.49
N PHE A 114 4.54 -4.32 -6.42
CA PHE A 114 5.66 -3.45 -6.77
C PHE A 114 5.54 -2.88 -8.19
N LYS A 115 5.40 -3.73 -9.20
CA LYS A 115 5.29 -3.31 -10.61
C LYS A 115 4.13 -2.34 -10.84
N ARG A 116 3.02 -2.55 -10.15
CA ARG A 116 1.83 -1.71 -10.30
C ARG A 116 1.94 -0.39 -9.56
N LEU A 117 2.45 -0.41 -8.33
CA LEU A 117 2.43 0.73 -7.42
C LEU A 117 3.69 1.62 -7.53
N SER A 118 4.84 1.07 -7.93
CA SER A 118 6.09 1.84 -8.06
C SER A 118 6.12 2.79 -9.26
N GLY A 119 5.14 2.70 -10.15
CA GLY A 119 5.07 3.52 -11.36
C GLY A 119 6.17 3.18 -12.38
N LYS A 120 6.49 4.15 -13.26
CA LYS A 120 7.45 3.94 -14.35
C LYS A 120 8.91 3.80 -13.90
N SER A 121 9.25 4.26 -12.70
CA SER A 121 10.64 4.22 -12.21
C SER A 121 11.11 2.81 -11.90
N GLY A 122 10.24 1.95 -11.36
CA GLY A 122 10.53 0.54 -11.08
C GLY A 122 11.81 0.27 -10.28
N GLN A 123 12.36 1.29 -9.61
CA GLN A 123 13.62 1.21 -8.87
C GLN A 123 13.36 0.86 -7.41
N LEU A 124 14.23 0.07 -6.81
CA LEU A 124 14.24 -0.24 -5.39
C LEU A 124 15.39 0.52 -4.71
N PRO A 125 15.23 0.97 -3.48
CA PRO A 125 13.99 1.00 -2.71
C PRO A 125 12.99 2.05 -3.21
N THR A 126 11.69 1.81 -3.00
CA THR A 126 10.61 2.75 -3.36
C THR A 126 9.53 2.80 -2.29
N ILE A 127 9.10 4.00 -1.94
CA ILE A 127 8.00 4.22 -1.00
C ILE A 127 6.76 4.64 -1.74
N VAL A 128 5.65 3.99 -1.39
CA VAL A 128 4.30 4.30 -1.87
C VAL A 128 3.41 4.55 -0.67
N ILE A 129 2.63 5.64 -0.73
CA ILE A 129 1.61 5.94 0.27
C ILE A 129 0.25 5.76 -0.40
N LEU A 130 -0.65 5.05 0.27
CA LEU A 130 -2.02 4.85 -0.17
C LEU A 130 -2.98 5.52 0.80
N ASP A 131 -4.05 6.11 0.26
CA ASP A 131 -5.16 6.62 1.05
C ASP A 131 -6.05 5.49 1.61
N ARG A 132 -7.09 5.85 2.37
CA ARG A 132 -8.04 4.90 2.95
C ARG A 132 -8.80 4.07 1.91
N GLN A 133 -8.91 4.55 0.68
CA GLN A 133 -9.54 3.87 -0.45
C GLN A 133 -8.57 2.94 -1.20
N GLY A 134 -7.26 3.03 -0.90
CA GLY A 134 -6.21 2.26 -1.54
C GLY A 134 -5.64 2.91 -2.81
N ASN A 135 -5.92 4.20 -3.02
CA ASN A 135 -5.32 4.97 -4.13
C ASN A 135 -3.96 5.52 -3.72
N THR A 136 -3.04 5.60 -4.69
CA THR A 136 -1.72 6.18 -4.45
C THR A 136 -1.81 7.69 -4.18
N VAL A 137 -1.22 8.14 -3.08
CA VAL A 137 -1.11 9.55 -2.72
C VAL A 137 0.22 10.10 -3.22
N GLY A 138 0.13 11.07 -4.12
CA GLY A 138 1.31 11.65 -4.75
C GLY A 138 2.02 10.69 -5.71
N ARG A 139 3.33 10.90 -5.86
CA ARG A 139 4.19 10.03 -6.70
C ARG A 139 4.98 9.08 -5.82
N PRO A 140 5.20 7.82 -6.28
CA PRO A 140 6.14 6.93 -5.63
C PRO A 140 7.52 7.61 -5.49
N ARG A 141 8.13 7.45 -4.33
CA ARG A 141 9.42 8.07 -4.00
C ARG A 141 10.50 7.01 -4.04
N GLY A 142 11.40 7.11 -5.02
CA GLY A 142 12.57 6.25 -5.13
C GLY A 142 13.73 6.74 -4.27
N GLY A 143 14.57 5.78 -3.86
CA GLY A 143 15.71 6.05 -3.01
C GLY A 143 15.32 6.23 -1.54
N PHE A 144 16.17 5.68 -0.66
CA PHE A 144 16.04 5.91 0.77
C PHE A 144 17.16 6.90 1.18
N ASN A 145 16.76 8.04 1.72
CA ASN A 145 17.68 8.97 2.35
C ASN A 145 17.37 9.01 3.86
N PRO A 146 18.25 8.51 4.73
CA PRO A 146 18.01 8.42 6.17
C PRO A 146 18.05 9.77 6.90
N ASN A 147 18.12 10.88 6.20
CA ASN A 147 18.13 12.21 6.81
C ASN A 147 16.84 12.47 7.59
N SER A 148 16.92 13.30 8.63
CA SER A 148 15.81 13.69 9.50
C SER A 148 14.60 14.23 8.74
N ASP A 149 14.80 14.88 7.60
CA ASP A 149 13.75 15.44 6.77
C ASP A 149 12.88 14.38 6.11
N PHE A 150 13.43 13.20 5.83
CA PHE A 150 12.70 12.09 5.22
C PHE A 150 11.46 11.65 6.03
N VAL A 151 11.62 11.46 7.34
CA VAL A 151 10.52 11.07 8.23
C VAL A 151 9.48 12.19 8.33
N ASN A 152 9.93 13.45 8.40
CA ASN A 152 9.04 14.61 8.45
C ASN A 152 8.26 14.78 7.15
N ASP A 153 8.91 14.61 6.01
CA ASP A 153 8.29 14.67 4.69
C ASP A 153 7.21 13.59 4.53
N LEU A 154 7.51 12.36 4.91
CA LEU A 154 6.51 11.27 4.87
C LEU A 154 5.34 11.55 5.82
N ALA A 155 5.62 12.02 7.04
CA ALA A 155 4.57 12.35 8.00
C ALA A 155 3.63 13.44 7.46
N SER A 156 4.17 14.46 6.78
CA SER A 156 3.37 15.53 6.15
C SER A 156 2.44 14.99 5.05
N VAL A 157 2.94 14.07 4.21
CA VAL A 157 2.10 13.43 3.17
C VAL A 157 1.02 12.55 3.80
N ILE A 158 1.36 11.81 4.86
CA ILE A 158 0.41 11.00 5.62
C ILE A 158 -0.70 11.86 6.21
N ASP A 159 -0.34 12.99 6.83
CA ASP A 159 -1.32 13.92 7.42
C ASP A 159 -2.28 14.48 6.35
N THR A 160 -1.77 14.78 5.16
CA THR A 160 -2.60 15.16 4.01
C THR A 160 -3.53 14.03 3.58
N ALA A 161 -3.02 12.80 3.50
CA ALA A 161 -3.82 11.63 3.13
C ALA A 161 -4.92 11.30 4.14
N LEU A 162 -4.67 11.54 5.43
CA LEU A 162 -5.64 11.35 6.51
C LEU A 162 -6.81 12.33 6.45
N GLN A 163 -6.60 13.53 5.89
CA GLN A 163 -7.64 14.57 5.73
C GLN A 163 -8.55 14.31 4.53
N ASN A 164 -8.09 13.58 3.53
CA ASN A 164 -8.90 13.20 2.37
C ASN A 164 -9.90 12.10 2.77
N LYS A 165 -11.19 12.48 2.76
CA LYS A 165 -12.33 11.59 3.07
C LYS A 165 -12.77 10.81 1.83
#